data_19f3bf517600337eceac2f34929c4e00
#
_entry.id   19f3bf517600337eceac2f34929c4e00
#
_cell.length_a   1.000
_cell.length_b   1.000
_cell.length_c   1.000
_cell.angle_alpha   90.00
_cell.angle_beta   90.00
_cell.angle_gamma   90.00
#
_symmetry.space_group_name_H-M   'P 1'
#
loop_
_entity.id
_entity.type
_entity.pdbx_description
1 polymer ?
#
loop_
_entity_poly.entity_id
_entity_poly.type
_entity_poly.pdbx_seq_one_letter_code
_entity_poly.pdbx_strand_id
1 'polypeptide(L)'
;TNPSVSGKDTRWVLSTIDLVVKPKPDLVVVAFGMNDAAGRSAKEYQANTEAVMMKIRQKLPNTEFILVATMLGNRDWPRLKQELFPQYRDALRELCEPGVALADMTSIWSELLKRKQDWDLTGNGVNHPNDFGHRVYAQVLSTLLVAPVADPAGR
;
A
#
# COMPACT_ATOMS: atom_id res chain seq x y z
N THR A 1 6.59 -9.57 11.62
CA THR A 1 5.58 -9.04 12.57
C THR A 1 4.51 -8.25 11.83
N ASN A 2 3.29 -8.21 12.34
CA ASN A 2 2.21 -7.40 11.78
C ASN A 2 1.53 -6.59 12.91
N PRO A 3 1.88 -5.30 13.08
CA PRO A 3 1.27 -4.42 14.07
C PRO A 3 -0.01 -3.75 13.58
N SER A 4 -0.54 -4.11 12.41
CA SER A 4 -1.70 -3.46 11.80
C SER A 4 -2.95 -3.56 12.68
N VAL A 5 -3.74 -2.47 12.70
CA VAL A 5 -5.02 -2.38 13.42
C VAL A 5 -6.10 -1.93 12.45
N SER A 6 -7.25 -2.61 12.45
CA SER A 6 -8.38 -2.28 11.58
C SER A 6 -8.86 -0.84 11.76
N GLY A 7 -9.28 -0.19 10.68
CA GLY A 7 -9.84 1.16 10.69
C GLY A 7 -8.82 2.29 10.88
N LYS A 8 -7.52 2.01 10.88
CA LYS A 8 -6.47 3.01 11.09
C LYS A 8 -6.01 3.65 9.79
N ASP A 9 -5.59 4.91 9.89
CA ASP A 9 -5.08 5.75 8.81
C ASP A 9 -3.58 6.10 9.02
N THR A 10 -2.99 6.87 8.13
CA THR A 10 -1.58 7.27 8.20
C THR A 10 -1.23 8.08 9.45
N ARG A 11 -2.17 8.83 10.06
CA ARG A 11 -1.92 9.56 11.30
C ARG A 11 -1.74 8.64 12.50
N TRP A 12 -2.49 7.54 12.51
CA TRP A 12 -2.38 6.59 13.62
C TRP A 12 -0.98 5.99 13.73
N VAL A 13 -0.37 5.58 12.59
CA VAL A 13 0.97 4.97 12.63
C VAL A 13 2.03 5.96 13.12
N LEU A 14 1.89 7.26 12.84
CA LEU A 14 2.80 8.29 13.34
C LEU A 14 2.84 8.36 14.88
N SER A 15 1.73 8.02 15.54
CA SER A 15 1.66 7.98 17.02
C SER A 15 2.08 6.62 17.60
N THR A 16 2.29 5.60 16.77
CA THR A 16 2.57 4.22 17.19
C THR A 16 3.83 3.64 16.55
N ILE A 17 4.74 4.50 16.13
CA ILE A 17 5.99 4.13 15.42
C ILE A 17 6.82 3.09 16.20
N ASP A 18 6.79 3.10 17.51
CA ASP A 18 7.52 2.15 18.34
C ASP A 18 7.05 0.68 18.13
N LEU A 19 5.80 0.47 17.75
CA LEU A 19 5.31 -0.87 17.39
C LEU A 19 6.00 -1.42 16.12
N VAL A 20 6.38 -0.52 15.22
CA VAL A 20 7.05 -0.85 13.95
C VAL A 20 8.55 -1.07 14.16
N VAL A 21 9.21 -0.21 14.94
CA VAL A 21 10.67 -0.25 15.09
C VAL A 21 11.17 -1.25 16.13
N LYS A 22 10.32 -1.62 17.11
CA LYS A 22 10.68 -2.58 18.18
C LYS A 22 11.24 -3.91 17.66
N PRO A 23 10.67 -4.55 16.62
CA PRO A 23 11.20 -5.79 16.06
C PRO A 23 12.45 -5.60 15.19
N LYS A 24 12.94 -4.37 14.99
CA LYS A 24 14.11 -4.01 14.15
C LYS A 24 14.02 -4.59 12.72
N PRO A 25 12.99 -4.25 11.95
CA PRO A 25 12.82 -4.79 10.60
C PRO A 25 13.85 -4.23 9.62
N ASP A 26 14.36 -5.08 8.71
CA ASP A 26 15.12 -4.67 7.54
C ASP A 26 14.21 -4.13 6.43
N LEU A 27 12.96 -4.62 6.37
CA LEU A 27 11.95 -4.21 5.40
C LEU A 27 10.62 -3.91 6.11
N VAL A 28 10.01 -2.78 5.73
CA VAL A 28 8.66 -2.39 6.20
C VAL A 28 7.71 -2.26 5.01
N VAL A 29 6.61 -2.99 5.03
CA VAL A 29 5.50 -2.81 4.09
C VAL A 29 4.53 -1.79 4.67
N VAL A 30 4.40 -0.63 4.02
CA VAL A 30 3.50 0.46 4.41
C VAL A 30 2.24 0.39 3.56
N ALA A 31 1.12 -0.08 4.13
CA ALA A 31 -0.14 -0.31 3.42
C ALA A 31 -1.27 0.48 4.11
N PHE A 32 -1.39 1.75 3.76
CA PHE A 32 -2.47 2.66 4.18
C PHE A 32 -3.17 3.26 2.96
N GLY A 33 -4.18 4.10 3.17
CA GLY A 33 -4.88 4.83 2.11
C GLY A 33 -6.38 4.54 2.08
N MET A 34 -6.82 3.32 2.38
CA MET A 34 -8.24 2.97 2.37
C MET A 34 -9.04 3.81 3.38
N ASN A 35 -8.56 3.95 4.61
CA ASN A 35 -9.21 4.78 5.62
C ASN A 35 -8.92 6.27 5.45
N ASP A 36 -7.77 6.62 4.86
CA ASP A 36 -7.43 8.00 4.51
C ASP A 36 -8.39 8.55 3.44
N ALA A 37 -8.86 7.71 2.49
CA ALA A 37 -9.78 8.08 1.41
C ALA A 37 -11.18 8.51 1.88
N ALA A 38 -11.48 8.41 3.17
CA ALA A 38 -12.68 9.02 3.75
C ALA A 38 -12.65 10.57 3.73
N GLY A 39 -11.51 11.19 3.40
CA GLY A 39 -11.44 12.65 3.24
C GLY A 39 -10.09 13.31 3.45
N ARG A 40 -8.99 12.55 3.57
CA ARG A 40 -7.64 13.11 3.67
C ARG A 40 -7.15 13.53 2.29
N SER A 41 -6.54 14.70 2.17
CA SER A 41 -5.93 15.13 0.91
C SER A 41 -4.71 14.25 0.55
N ALA A 42 -4.40 14.15 -0.76
CA ALA A 42 -3.22 13.43 -1.21
C ALA A 42 -1.91 14.02 -0.64
N LYS A 43 -1.85 15.34 -0.52
CA LYS A 43 -0.71 16.04 0.08
C LYS A 43 -0.49 15.65 1.56
N GLU A 44 -1.56 15.59 2.34
CA GLU A 44 -1.48 15.17 3.75
C GLU A 44 -1.12 13.68 3.87
N TYR A 45 -1.69 12.84 3.01
CA TYR A 45 -1.37 11.41 2.96
C TYR A 45 0.12 11.18 2.63
N GLN A 46 0.65 11.90 1.63
CA GLN A 46 2.07 11.87 1.26
C GLN A 46 2.96 12.30 2.43
N ALA A 47 2.68 13.47 3.01
CA ALA A 47 3.47 14.00 4.12
C ALA A 47 3.47 13.06 5.34
N ASN A 48 2.33 12.43 5.65
CA ASN A 48 2.26 11.46 6.73
C ASN A 48 3.09 10.20 6.41
N THR A 49 3.03 9.69 5.17
CA THR A 49 3.79 8.51 4.75
C THR A 49 5.30 8.79 4.79
N GLU A 50 5.73 9.94 4.27
CA GLU A 50 7.12 10.38 4.33
C GLU A 50 7.60 10.49 5.79
N ALA A 51 6.80 11.11 6.66
CA ALA A 51 7.12 11.23 8.09
C ALA A 51 7.23 9.85 8.79
N VAL A 52 6.42 8.87 8.39
CA VAL A 52 6.54 7.48 8.88
C VAL A 52 7.89 6.89 8.49
N MET A 53 8.28 6.99 7.22
CA MET A 53 9.56 6.49 6.72
C MET A 53 10.74 7.18 7.43
N MET A 54 10.71 8.50 7.54
CA MET A 54 11.75 9.28 8.23
C MET A 54 11.89 8.86 9.70
N LYS A 55 10.80 8.74 10.45
CA LYS A 55 10.83 8.32 11.85
C LYS A 55 11.37 6.91 12.04
N ILE A 56 11.09 6.00 11.11
CA ILE A 56 11.65 4.64 11.14
C ILE A 56 13.15 4.70 10.85
N ARG A 57 13.58 5.39 9.79
CA ARG A 57 15.00 5.52 9.42
C ARG A 57 15.84 6.26 10.46
N GLN A 58 15.27 7.18 11.23
CA GLN A 58 15.96 7.80 12.36
C GLN A 58 16.41 6.77 13.43
N LYS A 59 15.66 5.67 13.59
CA LYS A 59 15.98 4.60 14.54
C LYS A 59 16.67 3.41 13.87
N LEU A 60 16.36 3.16 12.61
CA LEU A 60 16.79 2.02 11.79
C LEU A 60 17.21 2.52 10.39
N PRO A 61 18.42 3.07 10.23
CA PRO A 61 18.83 3.81 9.01
C PRO A 61 18.79 2.97 7.72
N ASN A 62 18.99 1.65 7.82
CA ASN A 62 19.08 0.74 6.68
C ASN A 62 17.73 0.07 6.33
N THR A 63 16.64 0.44 6.99
CA THR A 63 15.32 -0.13 6.69
C THR A 63 14.87 0.29 5.31
N GLU A 64 14.50 -0.70 4.49
CA GLU A 64 13.86 -0.52 3.19
C GLU A 64 12.33 -0.53 3.30
N PHE A 65 11.65 -0.03 2.26
CA PHE A 65 10.20 0.10 2.27
C PHE A 65 9.56 -0.43 0.98
N ILE A 66 8.40 -1.06 1.14
CA ILE A 66 7.42 -1.22 0.06
C ILE A 66 6.21 -0.37 0.42
N LEU A 67 5.96 0.65 -0.39
CA LEU A 67 4.76 1.49 -0.28
C LEU A 67 3.65 0.86 -1.11
N VAL A 68 2.53 0.55 -0.49
CA VAL A 68 1.38 -0.08 -1.17
C VAL A 68 0.35 0.99 -1.50
N ALA A 69 0.23 1.34 -2.78
CA ALA A 69 -0.93 2.07 -3.27
C ALA A 69 -2.13 1.11 -3.23
N THR A 70 -3.04 1.34 -2.30
CA THR A 70 -4.12 0.39 -1.99
C THR A 70 -5.05 0.13 -3.18
N MET A 71 -5.73 -1.00 -3.17
CA MET A 71 -6.83 -1.28 -4.10
C MET A 71 -7.91 -0.20 -4.03
N LEU A 72 -8.76 -0.12 -5.06
CA LEU A 72 -9.97 0.70 -5.01
C LEU A 72 -11.00 0.05 -4.10
N GLY A 73 -11.73 0.86 -3.33
CA GLY A 73 -12.94 0.39 -2.65
C GLY A 73 -14.12 0.32 -3.61
N ASN A 74 -15.20 -0.31 -3.18
CA ASN A 74 -16.44 -0.37 -3.95
C ASN A 74 -16.95 1.03 -4.27
N ARG A 75 -17.22 1.30 -5.54
CA ARG A 75 -17.66 2.60 -6.06
C ARG A 75 -19.01 3.04 -5.53
N ASP A 76 -19.84 2.10 -5.14
CA ASP A 76 -21.18 2.38 -4.57
C ASP A 76 -21.13 2.72 -3.07
N TRP A 77 -19.93 2.64 -2.45
CA TRP A 77 -19.78 2.99 -1.05
C TRP A 77 -19.44 4.49 -0.87
N PRO A 78 -20.42 5.32 -0.46
CA PRO A 78 -20.29 6.79 -0.49
C PRO A 78 -19.28 7.36 0.50
N ARG A 79 -18.79 6.53 1.43
CA ARG A 79 -17.81 6.95 2.44
C ARG A 79 -16.41 7.17 1.85
N LEU A 80 -16.11 6.55 0.71
CA LEU A 80 -14.79 6.65 0.06
C LEU A 80 -14.85 7.62 -1.12
N LYS A 81 -13.92 8.53 -1.15
CA LYS A 81 -13.68 9.43 -2.28
C LYS A 81 -12.78 8.72 -3.29
N GLN A 82 -13.39 8.09 -4.30
CA GLN A 82 -12.71 7.25 -5.29
C GLN A 82 -11.60 7.99 -6.04
N GLU A 83 -11.77 9.29 -6.25
CA GLU A 83 -10.80 10.16 -6.89
C GLU A 83 -9.48 10.32 -6.12
N LEU A 84 -9.46 9.98 -4.83
CA LEU A 84 -8.26 10.07 -4.00
C LEU A 84 -7.30 8.89 -4.24
N PHE A 85 -7.77 7.72 -4.63
CA PHE A 85 -6.89 6.54 -4.79
C PHE A 85 -5.80 6.75 -5.84
N PRO A 86 -6.09 7.21 -7.07
CA PRO A 86 -5.02 7.53 -8.03
C PRO A 86 -4.12 8.66 -7.55
N GLN A 87 -4.64 9.66 -6.84
CA GLN A 87 -3.83 10.73 -6.27
C GLN A 87 -2.89 10.20 -5.18
N TYR A 88 -3.34 9.28 -4.33
CA TYR A 88 -2.50 8.62 -3.32
C TYR A 88 -1.41 7.76 -3.96
N ARG A 89 -1.74 7.00 -5.01
CA ARG A 89 -0.75 6.25 -5.79
C ARG A 89 0.35 7.16 -6.33
N ASP A 90 -0.02 8.29 -6.94
CA ASP A 90 0.93 9.22 -7.52
C ASP A 90 1.78 9.87 -6.42
N ALA A 91 1.18 10.23 -5.29
CA ALA A 91 1.89 10.73 -4.12
C ALA A 91 2.91 9.71 -3.55
N LEU A 92 2.57 8.42 -3.50
CA LEU A 92 3.52 7.37 -3.10
C LEU A 92 4.64 7.17 -4.12
N ARG A 93 4.33 7.30 -5.42
CA ARG A 93 5.34 7.17 -6.49
C ARG A 93 6.42 8.25 -6.37
N GLU A 94 6.06 9.46 -5.96
CA GLU A 94 7.01 10.56 -5.72
C GLU A 94 7.96 10.28 -4.52
N LEU A 95 7.59 9.39 -3.62
CA LEU A 95 8.43 8.98 -2.47
C LEU A 95 9.37 7.81 -2.81
N CYS A 96 9.28 7.24 -4.02
CA CYS A 96 10.13 6.12 -4.41
C CYS A 96 11.56 6.59 -4.70
N GLU A 97 12.52 5.86 -4.14
CA GLU A 97 13.95 6.07 -4.25
C GLU A 97 14.69 4.74 -4.04
N PRO A 98 16.02 4.65 -4.16
CA PRO A 98 16.74 3.45 -3.77
C PRO A 98 16.40 3.00 -2.35
N GLY A 99 15.94 1.72 -2.19
CA GLY A 99 15.42 1.17 -0.95
C GLY A 99 13.94 1.49 -0.65
N VAL A 100 13.21 2.11 -1.60
CA VAL A 100 11.76 2.36 -1.49
C VAL A 100 11.07 1.99 -2.80
N ALA A 101 10.28 0.94 -2.79
CA ALA A 101 9.53 0.45 -3.95
C ALA A 101 8.02 0.69 -3.82
N LEU A 102 7.33 0.84 -4.96
CA LEU A 102 5.88 0.98 -5.03
C LEU A 102 5.22 -0.33 -5.46
N ALA A 103 4.30 -0.84 -4.65
CA ALA A 103 3.33 -1.87 -5.05
C ALA A 103 2.04 -1.17 -5.51
N ASP A 104 1.87 -1.00 -6.83
CA ASP A 104 0.75 -0.25 -7.42
C ASP A 104 -0.51 -1.10 -7.57
N MET A 105 -1.18 -1.39 -6.44
CA MET A 105 -2.44 -2.11 -6.44
C MET A 105 -3.59 -1.28 -7.02
N THR A 106 -3.50 0.06 -6.94
CA THR A 106 -4.52 0.96 -7.50
C THR A 106 -4.67 0.78 -9.00
N SER A 107 -3.57 0.78 -9.75
CA SER A 107 -3.60 0.57 -11.20
C SER A 107 -4.04 -0.84 -11.56
N ILE A 108 -3.52 -1.85 -10.88
CA ILE A 108 -3.89 -3.25 -11.11
C ILE A 108 -5.39 -3.47 -10.86
N TRP A 109 -5.92 -2.91 -9.77
CA TRP A 109 -7.34 -3.03 -9.45
C TRP A 109 -8.21 -2.33 -10.47
N SER A 110 -7.79 -1.16 -10.96
CA SER A 110 -8.47 -0.45 -12.04
C SER A 110 -8.56 -1.30 -13.32
N GLU A 111 -7.49 -2.02 -13.67
CA GLU A 111 -7.51 -2.93 -14.84
C GLU A 111 -8.44 -4.14 -14.61
N LEU A 112 -8.42 -4.72 -13.42
CA LEU A 112 -9.32 -5.83 -13.08
C LEU A 112 -10.79 -5.40 -13.16
N LEU A 113 -11.14 -4.21 -12.70
CA LEU A 113 -12.50 -3.67 -12.70
C LEU A 113 -13.03 -3.32 -14.11
N LYS A 114 -12.20 -3.35 -15.16
CA LYS A 114 -12.68 -3.29 -16.55
C LYS A 114 -13.41 -4.57 -16.98
N ARG A 115 -13.18 -5.68 -16.27
CA ARG A 115 -13.70 -7.02 -16.61
C ARG A 115 -14.43 -7.70 -15.46
N LYS A 116 -14.38 -7.14 -14.26
CA LYS A 116 -14.96 -7.69 -13.03
C LYS A 116 -15.78 -6.61 -12.32
N GLN A 117 -16.62 -7.06 -11.43
CA GLN A 117 -17.36 -6.16 -10.53
C GLN A 117 -16.65 -6.06 -9.18
N ASP A 118 -16.98 -5.03 -8.38
CA ASP A 118 -16.37 -4.81 -7.08
C ASP A 118 -16.53 -6.02 -6.15
N TRP A 119 -17.69 -6.69 -6.17
CA TRP A 119 -17.97 -7.90 -5.36
C TRP A 119 -17.21 -9.16 -5.83
N ASP A 120 -16.73 -9.21 -7.07
CA ASP A 120 -15.88 -10.32 -7.54
C ASP A 120 -14.47 -10.26 -6.92
N LEU A 121 -14.08 -9.10 -6.41
CA LEU A 121 -12.74 -8.81 -5.92
C LEU A 121 -12.68 -8.62 -4.40
N THR A 122 -13.83 -8.38 -3.76
CA THR A 122 -13.92 -8.07 -2.32
C THR A 122 -14.65 -9.15 -1.55
N GLY A 123 -14.15 -9.46 -0.34
CA GLY A 123 -14.77 -10.45 0.55
C GLY A 123 -15.94 -9.90 1.37
N ASN A 124 -15.98 -8.56 1.54
CA ASN A 124 -17.05 -7.88 2.28
C ASN A 124 -17.95 -7.00 1.39
N GLY A 125 -17.76 -7.07 0.07
CA GLY A 125 -18.48 -6.24 -0.89
C GLY A 125 -18.11 -4.75 -0.88
N VAL A 126 -17.13 -4.33 -0.07
CA VAL A 126 -16.80 -2.91 0.17
C VAL A 126 -15.32 -2.61 -0.10
N ASN A 127 -14.41 -3.07 0.76
CA ASN A 127 -13.03 -2.57 0.79
C ASN A 127 -11.98 -3.57 1.30
N HIS A 128 -12.35 -4.80 1.52
CA HIS A 128 -11.41 -5.87 1.87
C HIS A 128 -11.31 -6.86 0.72
N PRO A 129 -10.11 -7.21 0.23
CA PRO A 129 -9.96 -8.17 -0.84
C PRO A 129 -10.48 -9.55 -0.41
N ASN A 130 -11.03 -10.31 -1.37
CA ASN A 130 -11.31 -11.72 -1.18
C ASN A 130 -10.04 -12.56 -1.46
N ASP A 131 -10.14 -13.89 -1.47
CA ASP A 131 -9.00 -14.79 -1.70
C ASP A 131 -8.30 -14.52 -3.04
N PHE A 132 -9.05 -14.21 -4.10
CA PHE A 132 -8.48 -13.85 -5.38
C PHE A 132 -7.69 -12.53 -5.26
N GLY A 133 -8.30 -11.51 -4.66
CA GLY A 133 -7.66 -10.23 -4.42
C GLY A 133 -6.38 -10.36 -3.58
N HIS A 134 -6.39 -11.17 -2.51
CA HIS A 134 -5.20 -11.44 -1.72
C HIS A 134 -4.09 -12.13 -2.52
N ARG A 135 -4.42 -13.04 -3.44
CA ARG A 135 -3.42 -13.66 -4.33
C ARG A 135 -2.78 -12.63 -5.28
N VAL A 136 -3.58 -11.69 -5.80
CA VAL A 136 -3.05 -10.60 -6.62
C VAL A 136 -2.06 -9.75 -5.81
N TYR A 137 -2.42 -9.37 -4.57
CA TYR A 137 -1.49 -8.68 -3.67
C TYR A 137 -0.20 -9.46 -3.45
N ALA A 138 -0.31 -10.76 -3.16
CA ALA A 138 0.84 -11.62 -2.93
C ALA A 138 1.76 -11.69 -4.16
N GLN A 139 1.20 -11.81 -5.35
CA GLN A 139 1.96 -11.82 -6.60
C GLN A 139 2.73 -10.51 -6.80
N VAL A 140 2.06 -9.36 -6.65
CA VAL A 140 2.69 -8.05 -6.82
C VAL A 140 3.81 -7.85 -5.80
N LEU A 141 3.58 -8.14 -4.52
CA LEU A 141 4.61 -8.01 -3.50
C LEU A 141 5.78 -8.97 -3.76
N SER A 142 5.51 -10.20 -4.20
CA SER A 142 6.56 -11.17 -4.51
C SER A 142 7.45 -10.70 -5.66
N THR A 143 6.92 -10.05 -6.70
CA THR A 143 7.74 -9.54 -7.81
C THR A 143 8.72 -8.45 -7.39
N LEU A 144 8.44 -7.74 -6.29
CA LEU A 144 9.33 -6.72 -5.74
C LEU A 144 10.43 -7.32 -4.83
N LEU A 145 10.22 -8.54 -4.35
CA LEU A 145 11.11 -9.20 -3.37
C LEU A 145 12.01 -10.27 -3.99
N VAL A 146 11.65 -10.78 -5.17
CA VAL A 146 12.38 -11.86 -5.84
C VAL A 146 13.08 -11.28 -7.05
N ALA A 147 14.41 -11.48 -7.12
CA ALA A 147 15.16 -11.12 -8.32
C ALA A 147 14.59 -11.87 -9.54
N PRO A 148 14.49 -11.21 -10.71
CA PRO A 148 14.12 -11.91 -11.94
C PRO A 148 15.05 -13.12 -12.12
N VAL A 149 14.47 -14.30 -12.35
CA VAL A 149 15.26 -15.45 -12.77
C VAL A 149 15.93 -15.07 -14.09
N ALA A 150 17.25 -15.05 -14.11
CA ALA A 150 17.97 -14.80 -15.36
C ALA A 150 17.48 -15.83 -16.39
N ASP A 151 16.96 -15.35 -17.54
CA ASP A 151 16.60 -16.25 -18.63
C ASP A 151 17.84 -17.00 -19.10
N PRO A 152 17.97 -18.32 -18.88
CA PRO A 152 19.17 -19.07 -19.27
C PRO A 152 19.35 -19.13 -20.79
N ALA A 153 18.40 -18.64 -21.57
CA ALA A 153 18.40 -18.71 -23.02
C ALA A 153 18.78 -17.40 -23.72
N GLY A 154 19.01 -16.28 -22.99
CA GLY A 154 19.53 -15.03 -23.59
C GLY A 154 18.71 -14.50 -24.78
N ARG A 155 17.39 -14.70 -24.78
CA ARG A 155 16.51 -14.25 -25.87
C ARG A 155 15.71 -13.02 -25.50
#